data_cac69cf4f3f83dcf5bc54ed55a7db586
#
_entry.id   cac69cf4f3f83dcf5bc54ed55a7db586
#
_cell.length_a   1.000
_cell.length_b   1.000
_cell.length_c   1.000
_cell.angle_alpha   90.00
_cell.angle_beta   90.00
_cell.angle_gamma   90.00
#
_symmetry.space_group_name_H-M   'P 1'
#
loop_
_entity.id
_entity.type
_entity.pdbx_description
1 polymer ?
#
loop_
_entity_poly.entity_id
_entity_poly.type
_entity_poly.pdbx_seq_one_letter_code
_entity_poly.pdbx_strand_id
1 'polypeptide(L)'
;MKKFLALSFVVLAACGKRGDPHPPIPIIPQATSDLVVSQRGPNVVLAWSYPSLTTAGKKLDVVHRVVVYRYAEELPATQPPRDVKTLLPGDIDPTQPRAIALFGKVPGLTPTQFSRLKEKVDSIESAKLPEATSGAKLIYTDTPQFHTKDGRPVRLNYAIVTEGGTTRSDLGNVATIVPIDVPLPPSKVAAAPKAEGVVLTWTAPAKAATGDAKPFIAGYNVYRVAKGDTPGELTPPVNAGPVATTTYTDAPPYGDFDYRVTAVALTSPRIESDPSPVVTATFKDLMPPPAPASITALVETKSVRLVWDAVDAPDLASYVIYRTEGVGHGEPKEAGTFAEFILPAGTTTVLDKDPSAGIEYKYAVTARDKNGNESKRVSTGWVLVPKAP
;
A
#
# COMPACT_ATOMS: atom_id res chain seq x y z
N MET A 1 -56.95 31.93 -76.50
CA MET A 1 -57.38 32.28 -75.18
C MET A 1 -56.77 31.30 -74.18
N LYS A 2 -55.63 31.69 -73.56
CA LYS A 2 -54.94 30.87 -72.56
C LYS A 2 -55.19 31.49 -71.16
N LYS A 3 -55.87 30.71 -70.28
CA LYS A 3 -56.18 31.12 -68.96
C LYS A 3 -54.94 30.79 -68.04
N PHE A 4 -54.35 31.83 -67.50
CA PHE A 4 -53.32 31.69 -66.47
C PHE A 4 -54.02 31.44 -65.11
N LEU A 5 -53.70 30.34 -64.40
CA LEU A 5 -54.13 30.03 -63.06
C LEU A 5 -53.04 30.51 -62.12
N ALA A 6 -53.29 31.55 -61.32
CA ALA A 6 -52.39 32.06 -60.35
C ALA A 6 -52.55 31.20 -59.02
N LEU A 7 -51.46 30.49 -58.68
CA LEU A 7 -51.42 29.72 -57.45
C LEU A 7 -50.88 30.59 -56.33
N SER A 8 -51.76 31.02 -55.39
CA SER A 8 -51.36 31.80 -54.21
C SER A 8 -50.78 30.88 -53.14
N PHE A 9 -49.48 31.04 -52.90
CA PHE A 9 -48.83 30.41 -51.74
C PHE A 9 -49.16 31.19 -50.46
N VAL A 10 -49.93 30.61 -49.55
CA VAL A 10 -50.12 31.11 -48.20
C VAL A 10 -48.99 30.62 -47.34
N VAL A 11 -48.05 31.50 -47.01
CA VAL A 11 -46.99 31.23 -46.02
C VAL A 11 -47.58 31.37 -44.64
N LEU A 12 -47.90 30.26 -43.97
CA LEU A 12 -48.24 30.22 -42.56
C LEU A 12 -46.95 30.50 -41.74
N ALA A 13 -46.77 31.74 -41.32
CA ALA A 13 -45.77 32.10 -40.30
C ALA A 13 -46.27 31.54 -38.95
N ALA A 14 -45.78 30.35 -38.62
CA ALA A 14 -45.95 29.82 -37.26
C ALA A 14 -45.04 30.64 -36.31
N CYS A 15 -45.63 31.67 -35.70
CA CYS A 15 -45.05 32.31 -34.50
C CYS A 15 -45.03 31.31 -33.35
N GLY A 16 -43.98 30.52 -33.26
CA GLY A 16 -43.68 29.74 -32.09
C GLY A 16 -43.50 30.70 -30.90
N LYS A 17 -44.46 30.73 -29.99
CA LYS A 17 -44.34 31.45 -28.72
C LYS A 17 -43.16 30.83 -27.96
N ARG A 18 -42.01 31.51 -27.89
CA ARG A 18 -40.90 31.12 -27.02
C ARG A 18 -41.49 31.12 -25.60
N GLY A 19 -41.55 29.97 -24.95
CA GLY A 19 -41.87 29.89 -23.54
C GLY A 19 -40.97 30.79 -22.73
N ASP A 20 -41.42 31.27 -21.60
CA ASP A 20 -40.63 32.08 -20.70
C ASP A 20 -39.31 31.32 -20.41
N PRO A 21 -38.17 32.02 -20.41
CA PRO A 21 -36.90 31.37 -20.09
C PRO A 21 -37.00 30.72 -18.70
N HIS A 22 -36.85 29.41 -18.64
CA HIS A 22 -36.76 28.73 -17.37
C HIS A 22 -35.59 29.31 -16.57
N PRO A 23 -35.77 29.63 -15.29
CA PRO A 23 -34.67 30.09 -14.46
C PRO A 23 -33.53 29.06 -14.54
N PRO A 24 -32.26 29.52 -14.55
CA PRO A 24 -31.15 28.62 -14.60
C PRO A 24 -31.20 27.62 -13.43
N ILE A 25 -31.08 26.32 -13.73
CA ILE A 25 -31.07 25.28 -12.69
C ILE A 25 -29.85 25.55 -11.82
N PRO A 26 -29.99 25.76 -10.51
CA PRO A 26 -28.86 26.04 -9.64
C PRO A 26 -27.89 24.86 -9.63
N ILE A 27 -26.62 25.16 -9.78
CA ILE A 27 -25.54 24.16 -9.71
C ILE A 27 -25.23 23.92 -8.23
N ILE A 28 -25.94 22.99 -7.59
CA ILE A 28 -25.79 22.67 -6.18
C ILE A 28 -24.86 21.44 -6.06
N PRO A 29 -23.71 21.52 -5.37
CA PRO A 29 -22.88 20.36 -5.12
C PRO A 29 -23.63 19.25 -4.37
N GLN A 30 -23.38 18.00 -4.71
CA GLN A 30 -23.92 16.87 -3.98
C GLN A 30 -23.34 16.80 -2.57
N ALA A 31 -24.16 16.47 -1.59
CA ALA A 31 -23.69 16.28 -0.22
C ALA A 31 -22.76 15.07 -0.10
N THR A 32 -21.73 15.20 0.71
CA THR A 32 -20.79 14.10 1.03
C THR A 32 -21.52 12.99 1.78
N SER A 33 -21.43 11.75 1.31
CA SER A 33 -22.10 10.59 1.91
C SER A 33 -21.16 9.51 2.42
N ASP A 34 -19.87 9.65 2.16
CA ASP A 34 -18.84 8.66 2.44
C ASP A 34 -17.69 9.21 3.33
N LEU A 35 -17.99 10.26 4.12
CA LEU A 35 -17.05 10.75 5.11
C LEU A 35 -16.77 9.66 6.14
N VAL A 36 -15.49 9.32 6.28
CA VAL A 36 -14.99 8.43 7.32
C VAL A 36 -13.98 9.16 8.19
N VAL A 37 -13.83 8.69 9.41
CA VAL A 37 -12.93 9.26 10.41
C VAL A 37 -12.06 8.15 11.01
N SER A 38 -10.79 8.47 11.24
CA SER A 38 -9.81 7.59 11.90
C SER A 38 -8.93 8.41 12.83
N GLN A 39 -8.15 7.75 13.67
CA GLN A 39 -7.17 8.43 14.52
C GLN A 39 -5.77 7.85 14.26
N ARG A 40 -4.79 8.76 14.14
CA ARG A 40 -3.37 8.42 14.09
C ARG A 40 -2.59 9.33 15.03
N GLY A 41 -2.03 8.73 16.08
CA GLY A 41 -1.41 9.52 17.15
C GLY A 41 -2.39 10.51 17.76
N PRO A 42 -2.00 11.79 17.90
CA PRO A 42 -2.85 12.86 18.41
C PRO A 42 -3.82 13.42 17.36
N ASN A 43 -3.80 12.91 16.13
CA ASN A 43 -4.53 13.47 15.02
C ASN A 43 -5.78 12.65 14.69
N VAL A 44 -6.84 13.35 14.32
CA VAL A 44 -8.05 12.77 13.72
C VAL A 44 -8.02 13.05 12.22
N VAL A 45 -8.04 11.98 11.44
CA VAL A 45 -7.96 12.05 9.98
C VAL A 45 -9.33 11.81 9.39
N LEU A 46 -9.79 12.75 8.59
CA LEU A 46 -11.02 12.71 7.82
C LEU A 46 -10.70 12.37 6.38
N ALA A 47 -11.46 11.47 5.77
CA ALA A 47 -11.34 11.13 4.36
C ALA A 47 -12.71 10.97 3.72
N TRP A 48 -12.89 11.55 2.53
CA TRP A 48 -14.12 11.46 1.75
C TRP A 48 -13.83 11.59 0.26
N SER A 49 -14.78 11.18 -0.59
CA SER A 49 -14.61 11.32 -2.04
C SER A 49 -14.59 12.77 -2.48
N TYR A 50 -13.72 13.08 -3.44
CA TYR A 50 -13.67 14.40 -4.06
C TYR A 50 -15.06 14.76 -4.63
N PRO A 51 -15.62 15.94 -4.29
CA PRO A 51 -16.96 16.33 -4.75
C PRO A 51 -16.95 16.61 -6.25
N SER A 52 -17.44 15.67 -7.04
CA SER A 52 -17.41 15.73 -8.51
C SER A 52 -18.78 15.89 -9.16
N LEU A 53 -19.87 15.78 -8.39
CA LEU A 53 -21.23 15.79 -8.90
C LEU A 53 -22.08 16.88 -8.25
N THR A 54 -23.09 17.32 -9.00
CA THR A 54 -24.21 18.15 -8.51
C THR A 54 -25.37 17.27 -8.03
N THR A 55 -26.31 17.84 -7.30
CA THR A 55 -27.57 17.17 -6.89
C THR A 55 -28.39 16.66 -8.08
N ALA A 56 -28.20 17.24 -9.28
CA ALA A 56 -28.81 16.79 -10.51
C ALA A 56 -27.99 15.70 -11.25
N GLY A 57 -26.94 15.14 -10.62
CA GLY A 57 -26.08 14.11 -11.22
C GLY A 57 -25.16 14.61 -12.34
N LYS A 58 -25.06 15.91 -12.55
CA LYS A 58 -24.15 16.51 -13.52
C LYS A 58 -22.78 16.71 -12.90
N LYS A 59 -21.74 16.76 -13.74
CA LYS A 59 -20.38 17.08 -13.31
C LYS A 59 -20.36 18.44 -12.62
N LEU A 60 -19.68 18.52 -11.48
CA LEU A 60 -19.39 19.76 -10.79
C LEU A 60 -18.07 20.32 -11.32
N ASP A 61 -18.12 21.42 -12.05
CA ASP A 61 -16.95 21.96 -12.73
C ASP A 61 -16.01 22.72 -11.79
N VAL A 62 -16.55 23.34 -10.73
CA VAL A 62 -15.77 24.17 -9.81
C VAL A 62 -16.17 23.88 -8.38
N VAL A 63 -15.19 23.57 -7.54
CA VAL A 63 -15.29 23.57 -6.08
C VAL A 63 -14.52 24.78 -5.57
N HIS A 64 -15.21 25.74 -4.95
CA HIS A 64 -14.58 26.93 -4.39
C HIS A 64 -13.87 26.62 -3.08
N ARG A 65 -14.54 25.88 -2.21
CA ARG A 65 -13.96 25.39 -0.96
C ARG A 65 -14.77 24.23 -0.39
N VAL A 66 -14.15 23.51 0.50
CA VAL A 66 -14.76 22.49 1.34
C VAL A 66 -14.65 22.93 2.78
N VAL A 67 -15.77 23.03 3.48
CA VAL A 67 -15.85 23.46 4.87
C VAL A 67 -15.95 22.26 5.77
N VAL A 68 -15.07 22.18 6.75
CA VAL A 68 -15.05 21.14 7.78
C VAL A 68 -15.76 21.65 9.03
N TYR A 69 -16.77 20.93 9.48
CA TYR A 69 -17.49 21.20 10.71
C TYR A 69 -17.23 20.11 11.74
N ARG A 70 -17.16 20.50 12.99
CA ARG A 70 -17.00 19.61 14.15
C ARG A 70 -17.99 19.99 15.25
N TYR A 71 -18.40 19.02 16.03
CA TYR A 71 -18.98 19.19 17.36
C TYR A 71 -18.29 18.24 18.32
N ALA A 72 -17.74 18.78 19.39
CA ALA A 72 -17.07 18.04 20.45
C ALA A 72 -18.10 17.84 21.58
N GLU A 73 -18.54 16.62 21.77
CA GLU A 73 -19.50 16.24 22.80
C GLU A 73 -18.74 15.70 24.02
N GLU A 74 -18.90 16.35 25.16
CA GLU A 74 -18.34 15.89 26.41
C GLU A 74 -19.07 14.64 26.92
N LEU A 75 -18.33 13.59 27.19
CA LEU A 75 -18.89 12.34 27.70
C LEU A 75 -18.74 12.26 29.24
N PRO A 76 -19.64 11.56 29.95
CA PRO A 76 -19.49 11.34 31.39
C PRO A 76 -18.22 10.53 31.67
N ALA A 77 -17.53 10.81 32.76
CA ALA A 77 -16.26 10.14 33.13
C ALA A 77 -16.38 8.61 33.30
N THR A 78 -17.54 8.10 33.68
CA THR A 78 -17.72 6.72 34.12
C THR A 78 -19.00 6.03 33.68
N GLN A 79 -19.97 6.75 33.10
CA GLN A 79 -21.25 6.18 32.70
C GLN A 79 -21.67 6.67 31.30
N PRO A 80 -22.22 5.79 30.45
CA PRO A 80 -22.84 6.21 29.22
C PRO A 80 -24.05 7.12 29.50
N PRO A 81 -24.45 8.00 28.56
CA PRO A 81 -25.66 8.81 28.68
C PRO A 81 -26.85 7.94 29.08
N ARG A 82 -27.79 8.48 29.89
CA ARG A 82 -28.93 7.75 30.44
C ARG A 82 -29.85 7.10 29.39
N ASP A 83 -29.77 7.54 28.14
CA ASP A 83 -30.57 7.04 27.03
C ASP A 83 -29.96 5.77 26.37
N VAL A 84 -28.77 5.39 26.76
CA VAL A 84 -28.16 4.13 26.38
C VAL A 84 -28.43 3.13 27.48
N LYS A 85 -28.97 1.94 27.15
CA LYS A 85 -29.11 0.83 28.11
C LYS A 85 -27.89 0.77 29.00
N THR A 86 -28.07 0.86 30.31
CA THR A 86 -26.99 0.81 31.28
C THR A 86 -26.13 -0.41 30.99
N LEU A 87 -24.91 -0.18 30.48
CA LEU A 87 -23.97 -1.28 30.27
C LEU A 87 -23.61 -1.86 31.62
N LEU A 88 -24.02 -3.10 31.87
CA LEU A 88 -23.56 -3.85 33.03
C LEU A 88 -22.05 -4.14 32.87
N PRO A 89 -21.30 -4.37 33.95
CA PRO A 89 -19.89 -4.72 33.88
C PRO A 89 -19.58 -5.86 32.89
N GLY A 90 -20.52 -6.80 32.68
CA GLY A 90 -20.40 -7.87 31.68
C GLY A 90 -20.66 -7.46 30.23
N ASP A 91 -21.19 -6.25 29.98
CA ASP A 91 -21.43 -5.73 28.62
C ASP A 91 -20.19 -4.97 28.07
N ILE A 92 -19.20 -4.73 28.91
CA ILE A 92 -17.96 -4.06 28.52
C ILE A 92 -17.05 -5.09 27.88
N ASP A 93 -16.77 -4.91 26.59
CA ASP A 93 -15.84 -5.76 25.86
C ASP A 93 -14.40 -5.51 26.38
N PRO A 94 -13.77 -6.46 27.09
CA PRO A 94 -12.43 -6.29 27.64
C PRO A 94 -11.36 -6.26 26.53
N THR A 95 -11.72 -6.57 25.27
CA THR A 95 -10.83 -6.54 24.12
C THR A 95 -10.79 -5.16 23.44
N GLN A 96 -11.46 -4.16 24.00
CA GLN A 96 -11.49 -2.80 23.48
C GLN A 96 -10.99 -1.78 24.51
N PRO A 97 -10.44 -0.65 24.05
CA PRO A 97 -10.14 0.47 24.95
C PRO A 97 -11.39 0.88 25.74
N ARG A 98 -11.24 1.10 27.04
CA ARG A 98 -12.38 1.35 27.95
C ARG A 98 -13.34 2.45 27.45
N ALA A 99 -12.80 3.57 26.95
CA ALA A 99 -13.62 4.66 26.44
C ALA A 99 -14.48 4.20 25.25
N ILE A 100 -13.95 3.38 24.36
CA ILE A 100 -14.66 2.84 23.20
C ILE A 100 -15.66 1.77 23.63
N ALA A 101 -15.31 0.90 24.54
CA ALA A 101 -16.23 -0.11 25.10
C ALA A 101 -17.45 0.55 25.76
N LEU A 102 -17.27 1.69 26.44
CA LEU A 102 -18.34 2.42 27.10
C LEU A 102 -19.17 3.28 26.13
N PHE A 103 -18.52 3.96 25.18
CA PHE A 103 -19.15 5.03 24.39
C PHE A 103 -19.16 4.77 22.89
N GLY A 104 -18.39 3.82 22.37
CA GLY A 104 -18.32 3.54 20.94
C GLY A 104 -19.63 3.03 20.32
N LYS A 105 -20.52 2.45 21.13
CA LYS A 105 -21.86 1.99 20.71
C LYS A 105 -22.94 3.07 20.84
N VAL A 106 -22.61 4.25 21.38
CA VAL A 106 -23.55 5.36 21.45
C VAL A 106 -23.78 5.90 20.03
N PRO A 107 -25.02 5.95 19.52
CA PRO A 107 -25.29 6.49 18.20
C PRO A 107 -24.73 7.90 18.04
N GLY A 108 -24.13 8.18 16.90
CA GLY A 108 -23.71 9.53 16.53
C GLY A 108 -24.92 10.44 16.37
N LEU A 109 -24.66 11.75 16.30
CA LEU A 109 -25.71 12.73 16.06
C LEU A 109 -26.33 12.56 14.68
N THR A 110 -27.65 12.74 14.57
CA THR A 110 -28.29 12.90 13.27
C THR A 110 -27.83 14.20 12.61
N PRO A 111 -27.88 14.33 11.28
CA PRO A 111 -27.53 15.57 10.58
C PRO A 111 -28.29 16.79 11.12
N THR A 112 -29.57 16.63 11.50
CA THR A 112 -30.37 17.70 12.07
C THR A 112 -29.85 18.15 13.44
N GLN A 113 -29.53 17.22 14.34
CA GLN A 113 -28.96 17.53 15.64
C GLN A 113 -27.59 18.20 15.50
N PHE A 114 -26.72 17.62 14.66
CA PHE A 114 -25.38 18.15 14.39
C PHE A 114 -25.44 19.56 13.81
N SER A 115 -26.37 19.82 12.89
CA SER A 115 -26.52 21.13 12.25
C SER A 115 -26.74 22.29 13.23
N ARG A 116 -27.30 22.02 14.41
CA ARG A 116 -27.55 23.03 15.47
C ARG A 116 -26.36 23.27 16.37
N LEU A 117 -25.47 22.28 16.48
CA LEU A 117 -24.37 22.25 17.46
C LEU A 117 -22.99 22.47 16.81
N LYS A 118 -22.90 22.28 15.49
CA LYS A 118 -21.64 22.30 14.77
C LYS A 118 -20.92 23.63 14.82
N GLU A 119 -19.64 23.59 14.91
CA GLU A 119 -18.73 24.70 14.76
C GLU A 119 -17.87 24.49 13.52
N LYS A 120 -17.54 25.58 12.82
CA LYS A 120 -16.59 25.54 11.72
C LYS A 120 -15.19 25.34 12.30
N VAL A 121 -14.49 24.30 11.87
CA VAL A 121 -13.10 24.03 12.23
C VAL A 121 -12.17 24.73 11.24
N ASP A 122 -12.42 24.48 9.94
CA ASP A 122 -11.54 24.97 8.87
C ASP A 122 -12.26 24.99 7.52
N SER A 123 -11.57 25.49 6.50
CA SER A 123 -11.99 25.38 5.11
C SER A 123 -10.79 25.12 4.21
N ILE A 124 -10.94 24.16 3.32
CA ILE A 124 -9.97 23.85 2.27
C ILE A 124 -10.39 24.67 1.04
N GLU A 125 -9.67 25.74 0.79
CA GLU A 125 -9.91 26.61 -0.38
C GLU A 125 -9.49 25.89 -1.69
N SER A 126 -10.07 26.29 -2.82
CA SER A 126 -9.83 25.64 -4.12
C SER A 126 -8.34 25.49 -4.46
N ALA A 127 -7.52 26.46 -4.13
CA ALA A 127 -6.07 26.43 -4.36
C ALA A 127 -5.34 25.35 -3.58
N LYS A 128 -5.88 24.90 -2.43
CA LYS A 128 -5.32 23.86 -1.56
C LYS A 128 -5.93 22.47 -1.80
N LEU A 129 -6.99 22.37 -2.58
CA LEU A 129 -7.63 21.09 -2.86
C LEU A 129 -6.67 20.04 -3.50
N PRO A 130 -5.79 20.40 -4.45
CA PRO A 130 -4.83 19.46 -5.00
C PRO A 130 -3.90 18.86 -3.94
N GLU A 131 -3.42 19.66 -2.99
CA GLU A 131 -2.54 19.21 -1.89
C GLU A 131 -3.28 18.31 -0.90
N ALA A 132 -4.57 18.59 -0.68
CA ALA A 132 -5.43 17.79 0.19
C ALA A 132 -5.96 16.50 -0.48
N THR A 133 -5.64 16.26 -1.76
CA THR A 133 -6.13 15.14 -2.54
C THR A 133 -5.15 13.96 -2.53
N SER A 134 -5.65 12.77 -2.24
CA SER A 134 -4.93 11.50 -2.37
C SER A 134 -5.77 10.53 -3.19
N GLY A 135 -5.37 10.28 -4.43
CA GLY A 135 -6.18 9.52 -5.39
C GLY A 135 -7.52 10.21 -5.67
N ALA A 136 -8.62 9.52 -5.44
CA ALA A 136 -9.98 10.05 -5.61
C ALA A 136 -10.56 10.68 -4.33
N LYS A 137 -9.77 10.77 -3.24
CA LYS A 137 -10.25 11.25 -1.95
C LYS A 137 -9.56 12.54 -1.51
N LEU A 138 -10.33 13.36 -0.80
CA LEU A 138 -9.82 14.47 0.00
C LEU A 138 -9.49 13.97 1.40
N ILE A 139 -8.42 14.51 1.97
CA ILE A 139 -7.96 14.22 3.32
C ILE A 139 -7.85 15.54 4.08
N TYR A 140 -8.31 15.53 5.31
CA TYR A 140 -8.14 16.61 6.26
C TYR A 140 -7.69 16.06 7.60
N THR A 141 -6.69 16.67 8.22
CA THR A 141 -6.17 16.28 9.53
C THR A 141 -6.53 17.36 10.54
N ASP A 142 -7.28 16.96 11.57
CA ASP A 142 -7.61 17.78 12.73
C ASP A 142 -6.78 17.32 13.95
N THR A 143 -6.40 18.27 14.81
CA THR A 143 -5.69 17.99 16.07
C THR A 143 -6.52 18.49 17.26
N PRO A 144 -7.65 17.83 17.56
CA PRO A 144 -8.57 18.26 18.59
C PRO A 144 -8.09 17.85 19.99
N GLN A 145 -8.71 18.44 21.01
CA GLN A 145 -8.58 17.96 22.37
C GLN A 145 -9.39 16.66 22.53
N PHE A 146 -8.80 15.61 23.12
CA PHE A 146 -9.45 14.33 23.36
C PHE A 146 -10.16 14.24 24.71
N HIS A 147 -9.79 15.13 25.61
CA HIS A 147 -10.37 15.22 26.96
C HIS A 147 -10.72 16.67 27.29
N THR A 148 -11.71 16.83 28.11
CA THR A 148 -12.04 18.11 28.76
C THR A 148 -10.95 18.47 29.78
N LYS A 149 -10.97 19.71 30.30
CA LYS A 149 -10.02 20.15 31.34
C LYS A 149 -10.05 19.34 32.62
N ASP A 150 -11.21 18.73 32.93
CA ASP A 150 -11.42 17.83 34.05
C ASP A 150 -11.21 16.34 33.69
N GLY A 151 -10.63 16.05 32.53
CA GLY A 151 -10.21 14.72 32.13
C GLY A 151 -11.34 13.81 31.60
N ARG A 152 -12.53 14.35 31.31
CA ARG A 152 -13.60 13.56 30.72
C ARG A 152 -13.34 13.30 29.23
N PRO A 153 -13.66 12.11 28.71
CA PRO A 153 -13.50 11.82 27.30
C PRO A 153 -14.44 12.67 26.45
N VAL A 154 -14.03 12.96 25.21
CA VAL A 154 -14.79 13.72 24.24
C VAL A 154 -15.15 12.84 23.06
N ARG A 155 -16.38 12.90 22.59
CA ARG A 155 -16.81 12.31 21.32
C ARG A 155 -16.82 13.39 20.26
N LEU A 156 -16.10 13.13 19.17
CA LEU A 156 -16.00 14.07 18.06
C LEU A 156 -16.92 13.65 16.93
N ASN A 157 -17.73 14.58 16.47
CA ASN A 157 -18.64 14.42 15.35
C ASN A 157 -18.20 15.37 14.25
N TYR A 158 -18.09 14.89 13.01
CA TYR A 158 -17.63 15.69 11.87
C TYR A 158 -18.61 15.58 10.72
N ALA A 159 -18.76 16.67 9.96
CA ALA A 159 -19.43 16.67 8.68
C ALA A 159 -18.83 17.71 7.75
N ILE A 160 -19.05 17.52 6.45
CA ILE A 160 -18.47 18.32 5.37
C ILE A 160 -19.58 19.04 4.62
N VAL A 161 -19.31 20.27 4.19
CA VAL A 161 -20.11 21.04 3.24
C VAL A 161 -19.23 21.50 2.10
N THR A 162 -19.63 21.20 0.86
CA THR A 162 -18.96 21.66 -0.36
C THR A 162 -19.61 22.94 -0.86
N GLU A 163 -18.81 23.97 -1.16
CA GLU A 163 -19.27 25.23 -1.75
C GLU A 163 -18.82 25.32 -3.21
N GLY A 164 -19.79 25.50 -4.12
CA GLY A 164 -19.60 25.65 -5.56
C GLY A 164 -19.97 27.05 -6.01
N GLY A 165 -19.21 28.06 -5.59
CA GLY A 165 -19.52 29.47 -5.86
C GLY A 165 -20.61 30.02 -4.96
N THR A 166 -21.74 30.40 -5.56
CA THR A 166 -22.90 30.95 -4.82
C THR A 166 -23.78 29.91 -4.16
N THR A 167 -23.55 28.62 -4.46
CA THR A 167 -24.33 27.50 -3.94
C THR A 167 -23.49 26.63 -3.02
N ARG A 168 -24.13 25.89 -2.14
CA ARG A 168 -23.50 24.94 -1.24
C ARG A 168 -24.30 23.64 -1.16
N SER A 169 -23.62 22.55 -0.89
CA SER A 169 -24.28 21.28 -0.61
C SER A 169 -25.06 21.33 0.70
N ASP A 170 -25.99 20.42 0.85
CA ASP A 170 -26.52 20.05 2.17
C ASP A 170 -25.40 19.44 3.01
N LEU A 171 -25.66 19.32 4.32
CA LEU A 171 -24.80 18.61 5.23
C LEU A 171 -24.84 17.12 4.88
N GLY A 172 -23.66 16.53 4.70
CA GLY A 172 -23.52 15.11 4.40
C GLY A 172 -23.74 14.20 5.62
N ASN A 173 -23.18 12.99 5.54
CA ASN A 173 -23.17 12.09 6.70
C ASN A 173 -22.32 12.68 7.84
N VAL A 174 -22.72 12.36 9.08
CA VAL A 174 -21.95 12.70 10.26
C VAL A 174 -21.05 11.51 10.62
N ALA A 175 -19.74 11.70 10.55
CA ALA A 175 -18.77 10.71 10.98
C ALA A 175 -18.39 10.97 12.44
N THR A 176 -18.33 9.91 13.25
CA THR A 176 -18.18 10.02 14.70
C THR A 176 -17.01 9.16 15.18
N ILE A 177 -16.21 9.69 16.09
CA ILE A 177 -15.12 8.96 16.74
C ILE A 177 -15.05 9.35 18.24
N VAL A 178 -14.74 8.38 19.09
CA VAL A 178 -14.26 8.63 20.46
C VAL A 178 -12.75 8.44 20.42
N PRO A 179 -11.96 9.51 20.35
CA PRO A 179 -10.52 9.40 20.33
C PRO A 179 -10.01 8.92 21.69
N ILE A 180 -8.89 8.23 21.68
CA ILE A 180 -8.25 7.68 22.86
C ILE A 180 -6.79 8.08 22.92
N ASP A 181 -6.20 7.90 24.09
CA ASP A 181 -4.76 7.96 24.24
C ASP A 181 -4.14 6.68 23.64
N VAL A 182 -3.57 6.83 22.43
CA VAL A 182 -2.99 5.71 21.68
C VAL A 182 -1.64 5.28 22.23
N PRO A 183 -1.18 4.05 21.93
CA PRO A 183 0.18 3.63 22.24
C PRO A 183 1.23 4.58 21.66
N LEU A 184 2.39 4.66 22.29
CA LEU A 184 3.58 5.20 21.61
C LEU A 184 3.88 4.37 20.34
N PRO A 185 4.61 4.93 19.34
CA PRO A 185 5.06 4.17 18.21
C PRO A 185 5.88 2.93 18.60
N PRO A 186 5.76 1.81 17.87
CA PRO A 186 6.70 0.69 18.03
C PRO A 186 8.14 1.16 17.86
N SER A 187 9.05 0.60 18.64
CA SER A 187 10.46 0.98 18.66
C SER A 187 11.37 -0.17 18.21
N LYS A 188 12.64 0.14 17.94
CA LYS A 188 13.65 -0.84 17.50
C LYS A 188 13.18 -1.68 16.32
N VAL A 189 12.49 -1.05 15.38
CA VAL A 189 12.06 -1.73 14.16
C VAL A 189 13.29 -2.11 13.35
N ALA A 190 13.37 -3.38 12.97
CA ALA A 190 14.42 -3.91 12.11
C ALA A 190 13.78 -4.67 10.94
N ALA A 191 14.42 -4.63 9.78
CA ALA A 191 14.00 -5.33 8.58
C ALA A 191 15.18 -6.17 8.06
N ALA A 192 14.99 -7.49 7.98
CA ALA A 192 16.00 -8.44 7.53
C ALA A 192 15.51 -9.17 6.28
N PRO A 193 16.12 -8.92 5.09
CA PRO A 193 15.84 -9.68 3.89
C PRO A 193 16.20 -11.16 4.09
N LYS A 194 15.31 -12.06 3.66
CA LYS A 194 15.47 -13.51 3.64
C LYS A 194 15.05 -14.02 2.27
N ALA A 195 15.24 -15.30 1.99
CA ALA A 195 14.83 -15.89 0.71
C ALA A 195 13.31 -15.77 0.46
N GLU A 196 12.51 -15.91 1.51
CA GLU A 196 11.03 -15.88 1.46
C GLU A 196 10.42 -14.47 1.56
N GLY A 197 11.22 -13.43 1.80
CA GLY A 197 10.72 -12.06 1.96
C GLY A 197 11.55 -11.22 2.94
N VAL A 198 10.97 -10.12 3.40
CA VAL A 198 11.57 -9.23 4.41
C VAL A 198 10.95 -9.52 5.77
N VAL A 199 11.74 -10.05 6.69
CA VAL A 199 11.33 -10.28 8.08
C VAL A 199 11.48 -8.99 8.87
N LEU A 200 10.35 -8.46 9.36
CA LEU A 200 10.31 -7.30 10.24
C LEU A 200 10.17 -7.74 11.68
N THR A 201 10.86 -7.05 12.58
CA THR A 201 10.75 -7.23 14.03
C THR A 201 10.72 -5.87 14.71
N TRP A 202 10.06 -5.77 15.87
CA TRP A 202 9.97 -4.52 16.62
C TRP A 202 9.78 -4.77 18.12
N THR A 203 9.92 -3.73 18.92
CA THR A 203 9.58 -3.74 20.33
C THR A 203 8.23 -3.07 20.53
N ALA A 204 7.34 -3.75 21.24
CA ALA A 204 6.03 -3.25 21.62
C ALA A 204 6.14 -1.99 22.49
N PRO A 205 5.29 -0.97 22.30
CA PRO A 205 5.24 0.18 23.18
C PRO A 205 4.77 -0.22 24.57
N ALA A 206 5.48 0.26 25.58
CA ALA A 206 5.16 0.00 26.99
C ALA A 206 4.20 1.04 27.60
N LYS A 207 4.07 2.21 26.95
CA LYS A 207 3.31 3.37 27.45
C LYS A 207 2.39 3.92 26.38
N ALA A 208 1.34 4.59 26.81
CA ALA A 208 0.53 5.44 25.97
C ALA A 208 1.23 6.78 25.67
N ALA A 209 0.75 7.52 24.68
CA ALA A 209 1.38 8.75 24.19
C ALA A 209 1.33 9.88 25.24
N THR A 210 0.29 9.96 26.06
CA THR A 210 0.08 11.05 27.03
C THR A 210 0.40 10.67 28.47
N GLY A 211 0.87 9.43 28.75
CA GLY A 211 1.12 9.03 30.13
C GLY A 211 1.79 7.68 30.32
N ASP A 212 1.89 7.29 31.59
CA ASP A 212 2.53 6.04 32.02
C ASP A 212 1.57 4.84 31.98
N ALA A 213 0.30 5.03 31.61
CA ALA A 213 -0.67 3.96 31.56
C ALA A 213 -0.26 2.92 30.52
N LYS A 214 -0.48 1.64 30.85
CA LYS A 214 -0.30 0.55 29.88
C LYS A 214 -1.27 0.74 28.72
N PRO A 215 -0.79 0.86 27.46
CA PRO A 215 -1.66 1.08 26.33
C PRO A 215 -2.45 -0.18 25.98
N PHE A 216 -3.60 0.02 25.38
CA PHE A 216 -4.34 -1.05 24.72
C PHE A 216 -3.77 -1.27 23.30
N ILE A 217 -3.39 -2.51 22.98
CA ILE A 217 -2.85 -2.89 21.67
C ILE A 217 -3.60 -4.12 21.19
N ALA A 218 -4.40 -3.95 20.13
CA ALA A 218 -5.09 -5.04 19.46
C ALA A 218 -4.16 -5.78 18.46
N GLY A 219 -3.09 -5.13 18.02
CA GLY A 219 -2.10 -5.66 17.09
C GLY A 219 -1.28 -4.57 16.44
N TYR A 220 -0.66 -4.88 15.32
CA TYR A 220 0.22 -3.97 14.61
C TYR A 220 -0.12 -3.93 13.12
N ASN A 221 0.04 -2.77 12.49
CA ASN A 221 0.01 -2.60 11.06
C ASN A 221 1.41 -2.29 10.53
N VAL A 222 1.76 -2.92 9.42
CA VAL A 222 3.01 -2.72 8.71
C VAL A 222 2.72 -1.97 7.41
N TYR A 223 3.44 -0.90 7.18
CA TYR A 223 3.33 -0.07 5.98
C TYR A 223 4.62 -0.17 5.18
N ARG A 224 4.49 -0.34 3.88
CA ARG A 224 5.59 -0.38 2.92
C ARG A 224 5.34 0.64 1.82
N VAL A 225 6.39 1.36 1.45
CA VAL A 225 6.44 2.24 0.28
C VAL A 225 7.77 2.03 -0.45
N ALA A 226 7.91 2.54 -1.66
CA ALA A 226 9.20 2.60 -2.31
C ALA A 226 10.18 3.43 -1.48
N LYS A 227 11.46 3.10 -1.52
CA LYS A 227 12.51 3.78 -0.77
C LYS A 227 12.52 5.28 -1.05
N GLY A 228 12.49 6.06 0.00
CA GLY A 228 12.44 7.53 -0.06
C GLY A 228 11.03 8.11 -0.07
N ASP A 229 10.00 7.29 -0.25
CA ASP A 229 8.62 7.73 -0.17
C ASP A 229 8.11 7.77 1.27
N THR A 230 7.01 8.48 1.48
CA THR A 230 6.31 8.51 2.77
C THR A 230 4.90 7.96 2.60
N PRO A 231 4.46 7.01 3.45
CA PRO A 231 3.09 6.53 3.40
C PRO A 231 2.12 7.69 3.65
N GLY A 232 1.15 7.86 2.76
CA GLY A 232 0.04 8.78 2.97
C GLY A 232 -0.97 8.22 4.01
N GLU A 233 -1.89 9.07 4.45
CA GLU A 233 -2.90 8.70 5.45
C GLU A 233 -3.82 7.57 4.99
N LEU A 234 -4.00 7.41 3.69
CA LEU A 234 -4.82 6.35 3.08
C LEU A 234 -4.01 5.15 2.59
N THR A 235 -2.69 5.15 2.73
CA THR A 235 -1.87 3.98 2.39
C THR A 235 -2.36 2.78 3.19
N PRO A 236 -2.76 1.68 2.55
CA PRO A 236 -3.16 0.48 3.26
C PRO A 236 -1.94 -0.22 3.88
N PRO A 237 -2.09 -0.88 5.03
CA PRO A 237 -1.05 -1.76 5.53
C PRO A 237 -0.85 -2.95 4.59
N VAL A 238 0.34 -3.54 4.59
CA VAL A 238 0.65 -4.74 3.79
C VAL A 238 0.07 -6.02 4.40
N ASN A 239 -0.22 -6.01 5.69
CA ASN A 239 -0.91 -7.09 6.38
C ASN A 239 -2.43 -6.98 6.23
N ALA A 240 -3.11 -8.10 5.99
CA ALA A 240 -4.57 -8.14 5.79
C ALA A 240 -5.39 -7.77 7.04
N GLY A 241 -4.80 -7.88 8.22
CA GLY A 241 -5.39 -7.51 9.51
C GLY A 241 -4.29 -7.32 10.54
N PRO A 242 -4.57 -6.69 11.70
CA PRO A 242 -3.54 -6.41 12.70
C PRO A 242 -2.77 -7.66 13.13
N VAL A 243 -1.44 -7.58 13.10
CA VAL A 243 -0.53 -8.66 13.50
C VAL A 243 -0.45 -8.71 15.01
N ALA A 244 -0.75 -9.84 15.64
CA ALA A 244 -0.76 -9.98 17.10
C ALA A 244 0.66 -10.09 17.72
N THR A 245 1.66 -10.45 16.91
CA THR A 245 3.05 -10.63 17.32
C THR A 245 3.89 -9.40 17.00
N THR A 246 5.10 -9.33 17.52
CA THR A 246 6.08 -8.28 17.23
C THR A 246 7.02 -8.67 16.08
N THR A 247 6.56 -9.52 15.19
CA THR A 247 7.27 -9.93 13.97
C THR A 247 6.27 -10.12 12.83
N TYR A 248 6.70 -9.83 11.60
CA TYR A 248 5.92 -10.02 10.39
C TYR A 248 6.86 -10.28 9.22
N THR A 249 6.48 -11.19 8.33
CA THR A 249 7.21 -11.42 7.08
C THR A 249 6.39 -10.84 5.93
N ASP A 250 6.94 -9.86 5.25
CA ASP A 250 6.40 -9.29 4.02
C ASP A 250 7.06 -9.97 2.83
N ALA A 251 6.30 -10.26 1.79
CA ALA A 251 6.78 -10.80 0.52
C ALA A 251 6.62 -9.74 -0.60
N PRO A 252 7.46 -8.69 -0.60
CA PRO A 252 7.38 -7.65 -1.62
C PRO A 252 7.92 -8.18 -2.96
N PRO A 253 7.67 -7.48 -4.09
CA PRO A 253 8.50 -7.66 -5.28
C PRO A 253 9.97 -7.31 -4.97
N TYR A 254 10.90 -7.74 -5.83
CA TYR A 254 12.29 -7.34 -5.68
C TYR A 254 12.44 -5.82 -5.81
N GLY A 255 13.24 -5.22 -4.94
CA GLY A 255 13.45 -3.77 -4.91
C GLY A 255 13.85 -3.22 -3.54
N ASP A 256 13.93 -1.90 -3.47
CA ASP A 256 14.22 -1.14 -2.25
C ASP A 256 12.94 -0.58 -1.66
N PHE A 257 12.71 -0.82 -0.37
CA PHE A 257 11.49 -0.42 0.33
C PHE A 257 11.80 0.21 1.68
N ASP A 258 10.96 1.18 2.04
CA ASP A 258 10.89 1.78 3.36
C ASP A 258 9.67 1.22 4.10
N TYR A 259 9.91 0.75 5.32
CA TYR A 259 8.90 0.16 6.20
C TYR A 259 8.69 1.01 7.45
N ARG A 260 7.45 1.04 7.91
CA ARG A 260 7.04 1.60 9.20
C ARG A 260 6.00 0.70 9.85
N VAL A 261 5.95 0.72 11.16
CA VAL A 261 5.01 -0.08 11.96
C VAL A 261 4.22 0.83 12.87
N THR A 262 2.90 0.61 12.96
CA THR A 262 2.03 1.28 13.94
C THR A 262 1.47 0.25 14.92
N ALA A 263 1.17 0.68 16.15
CA ALA A 263 0.40 -0.09 17.09
C ALA A 263 -1.09 0.24 16.94
N VAL A 264 -1.92 -0.76 16.71
CA VAL A 264 -3.36 -0.64 16.46
C VAL A 264 -4.11 -0.83 17.77
N ALA A 265 -4.93 0.14 18.12
CA ALA A 265 -5.84 0.03 19.25
C ALA A 265 -7.25 -0.42 18.82
N LEU A 266 -7.70 -0.01 17.64
CA LEU A 266 -9.00 -0.40 17.10
C LEU A 266 -8.94 -0.43 15.56
N THR A 267 -9.72 -1.31 14.95
CA THR A 267 -9.78 -1.45 13.49
C THR A 267 -10.93 -0.67 12.85
N SER A 268 -12.03 -0.44 13.59
CA SER A 268 -13.21 0.28 13.09
C SER A 268 -13.87 1.10 14.20
N PRO A 269 -13.75 2.44 14.17
CA PRO A 269 -12.89 3.22 13.29
C PRO A 269 -11.42 2.86 13.51
N ARG A 270 -10.57 3.06 12.49
CA ARG A 270 -9.13 2.78 12.63
C ARG A 270 -8.50 3.76 13.61
N ILE A 271 -7.90 3.23 14.68
CA ILE A 271 -7.20 3.99 15.71
C ILE A 271 -5.82 3.38 15.89
N GLU A 272 -4.78 4.16 15.60
CA GLU A 272 -3.38 3.72 15.56
C GLU A 272 -2.47 4.73 16.25
N SER A 273 -1.31 4.27 16.69
CA SER A 273 -0.20 5.12 17.08
C SER A 273 0.32 5.94 15.89
N ASP A 274 1.17 6.92 16.15
CA ASP A 274 2.07 7.42 15.13
C ASP A 274 2.93 6.28 14.59
N PRO A 275 3.41 6.38 13.33
CA PRO A 275 4.29 5.37 12.76
C PRO A 275 5.67 5.37 13.45
N SER A 276 6.28 4.20 13.51
CA SER A 276 7.67 4.05 13.93
C SER A 276 8.63 4.85 13.06
N PRO A 277 9.87 5.07 13.50
CA PRO A 277 10.94 5.47 12.58
C PRO A 277 11.01 4.53 11.38
N VAL A 278 11.45 5.08 10.24
CA VAL A 278 11.62 4.31 9.00
C VAL A 278 12.74 3.30 9.14
N VAL A 279 12.56 2.11 8.55
CA VAL A 279 13.62 1.14 8.31
C VAL A 279 13.60 0.76 6.84
N THR A 280 14.76 0.81 6.19
CA THR A 280 14.92 0.47 4.78
C THR A 280 15.40 -0.96 4.62
N ALA A 281 14.83 -1.70 3.67
CA ALA A 281 15.28 -3.01 3.25
C ALA A 281 15.39 -3.10 1.74
N THR A 282 16.44 -3.76 1.25
CA THR A 282 16.59 -4.16 -0.14
C THR A 282 16.24 -5.63 -0.26
N PHE A 283 15.14 -5.95 -0.93
CA PHE A 283 14.76 -7.33 -1.21
C PHE A 283 15.25 -7.72 -2.60
N LYS A 284 16.17 -8.68 -2.65
CA LYS A 284 16.75 -9.20 -3.88
C LYS A 284 16.43 -10.66 -4.02
N ASP A 285 16.36 -11.12 -5.24
CA ASP A 285 16.38 -12.54 -5.51
C ASP A 285 17.72 -13.14 -5.06
N LEU A 286 17.64 -14.10 -4.16
CA LEU A 286 18.78 -14.83 -3.65
C LEU A 286 18.69 -16.32 -4.00
N MET A 287 17.67 -16.74 -4.74
CA MET A 287 17.45 -18.14 -5.08
C MET A 287 18.08 -18.47 -6.42
N PRO A 288 19.12 -19.33 -6.44
CA PRO A 288 19.69 -19.75 -7.71
C PRO A 288 18.71 -20.63 -8.50
N PRO A 289 18.85 -20.64 -9.85
CA PRO A 289 18.11 -21.57 -10.68
C PRO A 289 18.44 -23.04 -10.31
N PRO A 290 17.61 -24.01 -10.72
CA PRO A 290 18.00 -25.42 -10.65
C PRO A 290 19.31 -25.67 -11.41
N ALA A 291 20.13 -26.58 -10.92
CA ALA A 291 21.30 -26.99 -11.65
C ALA A 291 20.91 -27.83 -12.90
N PRO A 292 21.65 -27.75 -14.02
CA PRO A 292 21.50 -28.72 -15.12
C PRO A 292 21.54 -30.15 -14.62
N ALA A 293 20.72 -31.04 -15.18
CA ALA A 293 20.64 -32.42 -14.68
C ALA A 293 21.90 -33.21 -15.02
N SER A 294 22.53 -32.90 -16.17
CA SER A 294 23.78 -33.54 -16.58
C SER A 294 24.67 -32.62 -17.42
N ILE A 295 25.95 -32.98 -17.55
CA ILE A 295 26.87 -32.47 -18.55
C ILE A 295 27.71 -33.62 -19.10
N THR A 296 27.92 -33.67 -20.41
CA THR A 296 28.74 -34.62 -21.12
C THR A 296 29.83 -33.92 -21.91
N ALA A 297 31.06 -34.43 -21.83
CA ALA A 297 32.18 -33.98 -22.64
C ALA A 297 32.48 -35.02 -23.71
N LEU A 298 32.42 -34.61 -24.96
CA LEU A 298 32.78 -35.42 -26.15
C LEU A 298 34.13 -34.93 -26.68
N VAL A 299 35.14 -35.77 -26.59
CA VAL A 299 36.48 -35.45 -27.11
C VAL A 299 36.49 -35.60 -28.62
N GLU A 300 36.85 -34.54 -29.33
CA GLU A 300 37.09 -34.49 -30.77
C GLU A 300 38.65 -34.44 -31.00
N THR A 301 39.09 -34.45 -32.24
CA THR A 301 40.56 -34.56 -32.55
C THR A 301 41.43 -33.50 -31.87
N LYS A 302 40.92 -32.25 -31.73
CA LYS A 302 41.68 -31.12 -31.10
C LYS A 302 40.76 -30.21 -30.27
N SER A 303 39.58 -30.68 -29.92
CA SER A 303 38.58 -29.91 -29.20
C SER A 303 37.77 -30.81 -28.30
N VAL A 304 37.04 -30.20 -27.36
CA VAL A 304 36.09 -30.90 -26.51
C VAL A 304 34.72 -30.25 -26.69
N ARG A 305 33.73 -31.01 -27.14
CA ARG A 305 32.34 -30.55 -27.21
C ARG A 305 31.65 -30.88 -25.90
N LEU A 306 31.06 -29.86 -25.30
CA LEU A 306 30.28 -29.99 -24.08
C LEU A 306 28.79 -29.91 -24.46
N VAL A 307 27.98 -30.78 -23.86
CA VAL A 307 26.53 -30.79 -24.01
C VAL A 307 25.91 -30.99 -22.63
N TRP A 308 24.89 -30.22 -22.30
CA TRP A 308 24.20 -30.30 -21.02
C TRP A 308 22.67 -30.21 -21.18
N ASP A 309 21.95 -30.58 -20.13
CA ASP A 309 20.50 -30.49 -20.11
C ASP A 309 20.06 -29.05 -19.88
N ALA A 310 19.03 -28.63 -20.63
CA ALA A 310 18.42 -27.33 -20.45
C ALA A 310 17.77 -27.22 -19.07
N VAL A 311 17.86 -26.04 -18.48
CA VAL A 311 17.17 -25.69 -17.23
C VAL A 311 15.92 -24.91 -17.54
N ASP A 312 14.80 -25.34 -16.99
CA ASP A 312 13.52 -24.62 -17.06
C ASP A 312 13.40 -23.69 -15.83
N ALA A 313 13.82 -22.43 -16.01
CA ALA A 313 13.68 -21.39 -15.01
C ALA A 313 13.33 -20.05 -15.72
N PRO A 314 12.27 -19.35 -15.30
CA PRO A 314 11.76 -18.17 -15.99
C PRO A 314 12.73 -16.98 -15.98
N ASP A 315 13.65 -16.97 -15.04
CA ASP A 315 14.66 -15.93 -14.82
C ASP A 315 16.06 -16.34 -15.26
N LEU A 316 16.24 -17.55 -15.85
CA LEU A 316 17.52 -18.01 -16.37
C LEU A 316 18.10 -16.99 -17.36
N ALA A 317 19.33 -16.54 -17.09
CA ALA A 317 20.04 -15.58 -17.92
C ALA A 317 21.15 -16.25 -18.74
N SER A 318 21.88 -17.17 -18.14
CA SER A 318 23.08 -17.77 -18.76
C SER A 318 23.45 -19.10 -18.12
N TYR A 319 24.28 -19.85 -18.86
CA TYR A 319 25.08 -20.96 -18.32
C TYR A 319 26.53 -20.53 -18.18
N VAL A 320 27.20 -21.02 -17.14
CA VAL A 320 28.62 -20.80 -16.94
C VAL A 320 29.34 -22.14 -16.97
N ILE A 321 30.32 -22.27 -17.86
CA ILE A 321 31.14 -23.45 -17.99
C ILE A 321 32.47 -23.19 -17.31
N TYR A 322 32.85 -24.11 -16.48
CA TYR A 322 34.17 -24.16 -15.79
C TYR A 322 35.03 -25.26 -16.37
N ARG A 323 36.29 -24.99 -16.60
CA ARG A 323 37.30 -25.98 -17.02
C ARG A 323 38.42 -26.02 -16.01
N THR A 324 38.84 -27.20 -15.62
CA THR A 324 40.06 -27.40 -14.81
C THR A 324 40.93 -28.45 -15.43
N GLU A 325 42.26 -28.30 -15.27
CA GLU A 325 43.25 -29.24 -15.74
C GLU A 325 43.58 -30.23 -14.63
N GLY A 326 43.74 -31.51 -14.99
CA GLY A 326 44.13 -32.54 -14.08
C GLY A 326 45.67 -32.66 -14.03
N VAL A 327 46.21 -32.37 -12.85
CA VAL A 327 47.57 -32.79 -12.51
C VAL A 327 47.45 -33.87 -11.45
N GLY A 328 47.30 -35.14 -11.90
CA GLY A 328 47.20 -36.29 -11.00
C GLY A 328 45.88 -36.41 -10.25
N HIS A 329 44.81 -36.79 -10.95
CA HIS A 329 43.51 -37.30 -10.42
C HIS A 329 42.98 -36.73 -9.08
N GLY A 330 43.24 -35.48 -8.77
CA GLY A 330 42.69 -34.78 -7.60
C GLY A 330 41.39 -34.05 -7.92
N GLU A 331 40.45 -33.98 -6.95
CA GLU A 331 39.34 -33.02 -7.06
C GLU A 331 39.88 -31.62 -7.30
N PRO A 332 39.30 -30.83 -8.25
CA PRO A 332 39.78 -29.50 -8.51
C PRO A 332 39.71 -28.68 -7.23
N LYS A 333 40.82 -28.18 -6.73
CA LYS A 333 40.81 -27.15 -5.69
C LYS A 333 40.14 -25.92 -6.28
N GLU A 334 39.27 -25.28 -5.53
CA GLU A 334 38.48 -24.11 -5.91
C GLU A 334 39.25 -22.89 -6.45
N ALA A 335 40.56 -22.98 -6.56
CA ALA A 335 41.47 -21.88 -6.86
C ALA A 335 42.03 -21.84 -8.28
N GLY A 336 41.53 -22.64 -9.20
CA GLY A 336 41.95 -22.57 -10.60
C GLY A 336 40.89 -21.95 -11.46
N THR A 337 40.80 -20.63 -11.52
CA THR A 337 39.95 -19.88 -12.45
C THR A 337 40.45 -20.09 -13.87
N PHE A 338 39.93 -21.07 -14.55
CA PHE A 338 40.06 -21.19 -15.99
C PHE A 338 38.86 -20.57 -16.68
N ALA A 339 39.10 -20.02 -17.87
CA ALA A 339 38.15 -19.23 -18.64
C ALA A 339 36.69 -19.63 -18.43
N GLU A 340 35.97 -18.77 -17.77
CA GLU A 340 34.55 -18.88 -17.65
C GLU A 340 33.93 -18.65 -19.04
N PHE A 341 33.29 -19.66 -19.59
CA PHE A 341 32.49 -19.47 -20.79
C PHE A 341 31.06 -19.13 -20.34
N ILE A 342 30.69 -17.87 -20.48
CA ILE A 342 29.31 -17.43 -20.19
C ILE A 342 28.48 -17.54 -21.47
N LEU A 343 27.44 -18.33 -21.44
CA LEU A 343 26.62 -18.67 -22.60
C LEU A 343 25.17 -18.30 -22.36
N PRO A 344 24.44 -17.76 -23.36
CA PRO A 344 23.03 -17.42 -23.23
C PRO A 344 22.16 -18.59 -22.78
N ALA A 345 21.02 -18.30 -22.11
CA ALA A 345 20.09 -19.30 -21.56
C ALA A 345 19.59 -20.34 -22.57
N GLY A 346 19.47 -19.98 -23.84
CA GLY A 346 19.05 -20.90 -24.92
C GLY A 346 20.15 -21.84 -25.43
N THR A 347 21.35 -21.80 -24.88
CA THR A 347 22.51 -22.59 -25.33
C THR A 347 22.66 -23.83 -24.47
N THR A 348 22.74 -25.02 -25.07
CA THR A 348 22.97 -26.28 -24.36
C THR A 348 24.20 -27.02 -24.86
N THR A 349 25.05 -26.39 -25.67
CA THR A 349 26.28 -26.93 -26.19
C THR A 349 27.31 -25.85 -26.41
N VAL A 350 28.61 -26.20 -26.21
CA VAL A 350 29.73 -25.33 -26.55
C VAL A 350 30.91 -26.19 -26.97
N LEU A 351 31.78 -25.65 -27.81
CA LEU A 351 33.03 -26.27 -28.24
C LEU A 351 34.19 -25.56 -27.56
N ASP A 352 34.91 -26.26 -26.67
CA ASP A 352 36.23 -25.84 -26.21
C ASP A 352 37.22 -26.14 -27.33
N LYS A 353 37.78 -25.09 -27.94
CA LYS A 353 38.62 -25.19 -29.14
C LYS A 353 40.13 -25.32 -28.84
N ASP A 354 40.53 -25.00 -27.60
CA ASP A 354 41.93 -24.84 -27.23
C ASP A 354 42.39 -25.72 -26.05
N PRO A 355 41.89 -26.96 -25.86
CA PRO A 355 42.44 -27.84 -24.89
C PRO A 355 43.81 -28.37 -25.35
N SER A 356 44.78 -28.41 -24.45
CA SER A 356 46.13 -28.94 -24.76
C SER A 356 46.11 -30.45 -24.90
N ALA A 357 46.76 -30.94 -25.97
CA ALA A 357 46.84 -32.37 -26.23
C ALA A 357 47.68 -33.10 -25.15
N GLY A 358 47.20 -34.26 -24.68
CA GLY A 358 47.85 -35.06 -23.64
C GLY A 358 47.55 -34.62 -22.21
N ILE A 359 46.67 -33.64 -22.04
CA ILE A 359 46.20 -33.16 -20.75
C ILE A 359 44.77 -33.69 -20.47
N GLU A 360 44.53 -34.01 -19.21
CA GLU A 360 43.18 -34.34 -18.72
C GLU A 360 42.46 -33.08 -18.25
N TYR A 361 41.20 -32.95 -18.64
CA TYR A 361 40.32 -31.84 -18.23
C TYR A 361 39.08 -32.36 -17.52
N LYS A 362 38.60 -31.59 -16.57
CA LYS A 362 37.24 -31.75 -15.99
C LYS A 362 36.46 -30.48 -16.24
N TYR A 363 35.25 -30.64 -16.70
CA TYR A 363 34.33 -29.51 -16.97
C TYR A 363 33.20 -29.54 -15.99
N ALA A 364 32.68 -28.36 -15.68
CA ALA A 364 31.44 -28.21 -14.92
C ALA A 364 30.57 -27.14 -15.55
N VAL A 365 29.27 -27.30 -15.37
CA VAL A 365 28.26 -26.31 -15.78
C VAL A 365 27.41 -25.86 -14.59
N THR A 366 27.05 -24.60 -14.59
CA THR A 366 26.08 -24.01 -13.70
C THR A 366 25.03 -23.24 -14.51
N ALA A 367 23.85 -23.06 -13.94
CA ALA A 367 22.84 -22.13 -14.42
C ALA A 367 22.92 -20.84 -13.60
N ARG A 368 22.84 -19.67 -14.23
CA ARG A 368 22.88 -18.35 -13.58
C ARG A 368 21.64 -17.55 -13.98
N ASP A 369 20.95 -16.99 -13.00
CA ASP A 369 19.78 -16.13 -13.22
C ASP A 369 20.15 -14.69 -13.60
N LYS A 370 19.11 -13.84 -13.80
CA LYS A 370 19.25 -12.42 -14.13
C LYS A 370 19.84 -11.59 -12.98
N ASN A 371 19.77 -12.09 -11.74
CA ASN A 371 20.29 -11.43 -10.54
C ASN A 371 21.72 -11.86 -10.19
N GLY A 372 22.26 -12.83 -10.94
CA GLY A 372 23.61 -13.34 -10.76
C GLY A 372 23.73 -14.51 -9.79
N ASN A 373 22.60 -15.05 -9.28
CA ASN A 373 22.63 -16.26 -8.45
C ASN A 373 22.97 -17.47 -9.33
N GLU A 374 23.83 -18.32 -8.81
CA GLU A 374 24.39 -19.43 -9.56
C GLU A 374 24.07 -20.76 -8.89
N SER A 375 23.64 -21.73 -9.69
CA SER A 375 23.30 -23.08 -9.24
C SER A 375 24.51 -23.84 -8.74
N LYS A 376 24.30 -25.00 -8.12
CA LYS A 376 25.37 -25.96 -7.86
C LYS A 376 26.01 -26.40 -9.18
N ARG A 377 27.32 -26.65 -9.13
CA ARG A 377 28.08 -27.19 -10.27
C ARG A 377 27.70 -28.65 -10.54
N VAL A 378 27.46 -28.97 -11.80
CA VAL A 378 27.36 -30.35 -12.30
C VAL A 378 28.57 -30.60 -13.18
N SER A 379 29.35 -31.66 -12.88
CA SER A 379 30.65 -31.88 -13.49
C SER A 379 30.68 -33.15 -14.35
N THR A 380 31.52 -33.13 -15.36
CA THR A 380 31.91 -34.32 -16.13
C THR A 380 32.86 -35.21 -15.30
N GLY A 381 33.12 -36.41 -15.77
CA GLY A 381 34.36 -37.12 -15.44
C GLY A 381 35.61 -36.40 -16.02
N TRP A 382 36.78 -36.91 -15.69
CA TRP A 382 38.03 -36.51 -16.35
C TRP A 382 38.05 -36.99 -17.80
N VAL A 383 38.42 -36.13 -18.73
CA VAL A 383 38.53 -36.45 -20.14
C VAL A 383 39.97 -36.13 -20.62
N LEU A 384 40.60 -37.11 -21.22
CA LEU A 384 41.96 -36.95 -21.81
C LEU A 384 41.83 -36.47 -23.26
N VAL A 385 42.50 -35.38 -23.58
CA VAL A 385 42.64 -34.89 -24.96
C VAL A 385 43.80 -35.63 -25.61
N PRO A 386 43.57 -36.45 -26.65
CA PRO A 386 44.65 -37.27 -27.22
C PRO A 386 45.73 -36.41 -27.88
N LYS A 387 46.97 -36.89 -27.81
CA LYS A 387 48.05 -36.33 -28.62
C LYS A 387 47.78 -36.73 -30.08
N ALA A 388 47.94 -35.79 -30.98
CA ALA A 388 47.88 -36.14 -32.40
C ALA A 388 48.94 -37.22 -32.71
N PRO A 389 48.60 -38.20 -33.54
CA PRO A 389 49.52 -39.27 -33.93
C PRO A 389 50.77 -38.74 -34.65
#